data_9076cc7e2f32de5b9ad70ddf2fc3b824
#
_entry.id   9076cc7e2f32de5b9ad70ddf2fc3b824
#
_cell.length_a   1.000
_cell.length_b   1.000
_cell.length_c   1.000
_cell.angle_alpha   90.00
_cell.angle_beta   90.00
_cell.angle_gamma   90.00
#
_symmetry.space_group_name_H-M   'P 1'
#
loop_
_entity.id
_entity.type
_entity.pdbx_description
1 polymer ?
#
loop_
_entity_poly.entity_id
_entity_poly.type
_entity_poly.pdbx_seq_one_letter_code
_entity_poly.pdbx_strand_id
1 'polypeptide(L)'
;ANTTGASNTAIGTSSLDANTTGGGNVAIGLNALGANTSASSNTGVGEAALGSTTTGAGNTAVGANGLDSLTTGSDNVSCGYLNDVDSGDAASRLGFGKGLSLTTNNQVKIGVGSTFITNTFTSNATWTHSSDERLKENIEIDSLGLSFVNELRPVTYNWKKQIDVPEEIRGNKEKDTDIKQHGMLAQEVKAALDKVGVNTFAGWAEEKDGTQMISEAMFVFPLIKAVQELSTQVDELKQEL
;
A
#
# COMPACT_ATOMS: atom_id res chain seq x y z
N ALA A 1 -4.00 -23.45 -30.05
CA ALA A 1 -4.84 -23.84 -31.20
C ALA A 1 -6.22 -23.18 -31.14
N ASN A 2 -6.29 -21.86 -31.39
CA ASN A 2 -7.54 -21.12 -31.39
C ASN A 2 -8.50 -21.62 -32.47
N THR A 3 -9.70 -22.08 -32.10
CA THR A 3 -10.69 -22.62 -33.04
C THR A 3 -11.81 -21.65 -33.35
N THR A 4 -12.41 -21.01 -32.36
CA THR A 4 -13.54 -20.08 -32.52
C THR A 4 -13.39 -18.78 -31.72
N GLY A 5 -12.36 -18.67 -30.90
CA GLY A 5 -12.12 -17.46 -30.09
C GLY A 5 -11.79 -16.25 -30.97
N ALA A 6 -12.51 -15.14 -30.79
CA ALA A 6 -12.33 -13.93 -31.59
C ALA A 6 -11.58 -12.83 -30.80
N SER A 7 -10.99 -11.88 -31.55
CA SER A 7 -10.39 -10.66 -30.96
C SER A 7 -9.25 -10.92 -29.96
N ASN A 8 -8.47 -11.98 -30.15
CA ASN A 8 -7.32 -12.28 -29.32
C ASN A 8 -6.03 -11.68 -29.89
N THR A 9 -5.16 -11.18 -29.02
CA THR A 9 -3.81 -10.72 -29.35
C THR A 9 -2.80 -11.62 -28.63
N ALA A 10 -1.92 -12.30 -29.36
CA ALA A 10 -0.87 -13.15 -28.80
C ALA A 10 0.49 -12.80 -29.39
N ILE A 11 1.44 -12.43 -28.56
CA ILE A 11 2.82 -12.07 -28.93
C ILE A 11 3.80 -12.78 -27.99
N GLY A 12 4.56 -13.72 -28.51
CA GLY A 12 5.55 -14.48 -27.75
C GLY A 12 5.39 -15.99 -27.92
N THR A 13 6.45 -16.73 -27.56
CA THR A 13 6.44 -18.20 -27.62
C THR A 13 5.41 -18.74 -26.63
N SER A 14 4.56 -19.67 -27.05
CA SER A 14 3.51 -20.29 -26.25
C SER A 14 2.51 -19.30 -25.62
N SER A 15 2.43 -18.06 -26.11
CA SER A 15 1.39 -17.14 -25.69
C SER A 15 0.04 -17.60 -26.23
N LEU A 16 -0.96 -17.73 -25.33
CA LEU A 16 -2.33 -18.16 -25.66
C LEU A 16 -2.42 -19.49 -26.43
N ASP A 17 -1.45 -20.39 -26.23
CA ASP A 17 -1.27 -21.59 -27.06
C ASP A 17 -2.40 -22.61 -26.89
N ALA A 18 -2.93 -22.78 -25.67
CA ALA A 18 -4.02 -23.70 -25.39
C ALA A 18 -5.42 -23.16 -25.75
N ASN A 19 -5.55 -21.88 -26.12
CA ASN A 19 -6.86 -21.25 -26.32
C ASN A 19 -7.66 -21.93 -27.45
N THR A 20 -8.91 -22.26 -27.16
CA THR A 20 -9.82 -22.84 -28.15
C THR A 20 -10.99 -21.91 -28.48
N THR A 21 -11.69 -21.44 -27.48
CA THR A 21 -12.93 -20.66 -27.64
C THR A 21 -12.93 -19.29 -26.95
N GLY A 22 -11.97 -19.02 -26.07
CA GLY A 22 -11.86 -17.74 -25.35
C GLY A 22 -11.62 -16.57 -26.29
N GLY A 23 -12.29 -15.45 -26.03
CA GLY A 23 -12.22 -14.24 -26.86
C GLY A 23 -11.82 -12.99 -26.09
N GLY A 24 -11.28 -11.98 -26.81
CA GLY A 24 -10.90 -10.69 -26.23
C GLY A 24 -9.70 -10.75 -25.30
N ASN A 25 -8.83 -11.74 -25.44
CA ASN A 25 -7.64 -11.88 -24.58
C ASN A 25 -6.42 -11.16 -25.19
N VAL A 26 -5.60 -10.58 -24.34
CA VAL A 26 -4.28 -10.01 -24.70
C VAL A 26 -3.20 -10.78 -23.96
N ALA A 27 -2.32 -11.47 -24.69
CA ALA A 27 -1.21 -12.26 -24.15
C ALA A 27 0.10 -11.81 -24.79
N ILE A 28 0.96 -11.15 -24.04
CA ILE A 28 2.25 -10.63 -24.51
C ILE A 28 3.36 -11.13 -23.60
N GLY A 29 4.19 -12.02 -24.08
CA GLY A 29 5.30 -12.62 -23.35
C GLY A 29 5.37 -14.12 -23.53
N LEU A 30 6.52 -14.71 -23.14
CA LEU A 30 6.69 -16.17 -23.11
C LEU A 30 5.63 -16.78 -22.19
N ASN A 31 4.83 -17.75 -22.67
CA ASN A 31 3.82 -18.47 -21.93
C ASN A 31 2.72 -17.58 -21.26
N ALA A 32 2.56 -16.32 -21.67
CA ALA A 32 1.47 -15.48 -21.20
C ALA A 32 0.13 -16.12 -21.58
N LEU A 33 -0.80 -16.31 -20.60
CA LEU A 33 -2.08 -17.00 -20.82
C LEU A 33 -1.92 -18.39 -21.49
N GLY A 34 -0.79 -19.06 -21.25
CA GLY A 34 -0.45 -20.31 -21.96
C GLY A 34 -1.45 -21.45 -21.77
N ALA A 35 -2.03 -21.57 -20.57
CA ALA A 35 -3.03 -22.61 -20.23
C ALA A 35 -4.49 -22.21 -20.54
N ASN A 36 -4.73 -20.99 -21.07
CA ASN A 36 -6.09 -20.51 -21.31
C ASN A 36 -6.80 -21.37 -22.36
N THR A 37 -7.92 -21.97 -22.00
CA THR A 37 -8.72 -22.80 -22.93
C THR A 37 -9.96 -22.07 -23.45
N SER A 38 -10.74 -21.50 -22.58
CA SER A 38 -12.03 -20.88 -22.90
C SER A 38 -12.27 -19.53 -22.22
N ALA A 39 -11.36 -19.08 -21.35
CA ALA A 39 -11.50 -17.82 -20.66
C ALA A 39 -11.42 -16.61 -21.61
N SER A 40 -12.16 -15.57 -21.29
CA SER A 40 -12.28 -14.37 -22.11
C SER A 40 -11.91 -13.11 -21.31
N SER A 41 -11.56 -12.03 -22.05
CA SER A 41 -11.31 -10.71 -21.47
C SER A 41 -10.15 -10.67 -20.46
N ASN A 42 -9.15 -11.52 -20.63
CA ASN A 42 -7.94 -11.50 -19.80
C ASN A 42 -6.82 -10.71 -20.49
N THR A 43 -6.03 -9.99 -19.71
CA THR A 43 -4.83 -9.29 -20.16
C THR A 43 -3.61 -9.79 -19.39
N GLY A 44 -2.72 -10.53 -20.05
CA GLY A 44 -1.45 -11.01 -19.52
C GLY A 44 -0.28 -10.38 -20.29
N VAL A 45 0.50 -9.52 -19.63
CA VAL A 45 1.69 -8.87 -20.19
C VAL A 45 2.90 -9.16 -19.31
N GLY A 46 3.79 -9.99 -19.79
CA GLY A 46 4.98 -10.48 -19.11
C GLY A 46 5.14 -11.98 -19.27
N GLU A 47 6.35 -12.49 -18.99
CA GLU A 47 6.62 -13.92 -18.94
C GLU A 47 5.69 -14.62 -17.94
N ALA A 48 4.99 -15.68 -18.32
CA ALA A 48 4.06 -16.45 -17.51
C ALA A 48 2.96 -15.63 -16.82
N ALA A 49 2.67 -14.41 -17.27
CA ALA A 49 1.54 -13.65 -16.74
C ALA A 49 0.23 -14.37 -17.01
N LEU A 50 -0.55 -14.72 -15.96
CA LEU A 50 -1.76 -15.55 -16.03
C LEU A 50 -1.50 -16.94 -16.66
N GLY A 51 -0.27 -17.46 -16.52
CA GLY A 51 0.18 -18.67 -17.21
C GLY A 51 -0.67 -19.91 -16.95
N SER A 52 -1.22 -20.08 -15.75
CA SER A 52 -2.06 -21.21 -15.34
C SER A 52 -3.57 -20.97 -15.50
N THR A 53 -3.99 -19.79 -15.93
CA THR A 53 -5.43 -19.46 -16.08
C THR A 53 -6.06 -20.32 -17.18
N THR A 54 -7.14 -21.04 -16.85
CA THR A 54 -7.86 -21.93 -17.76
C THR A 54 -9.23 -21.40 -18.19
N THR A 55 -10.09 -21.05 -17.22
CA THR A 55 -11.48 -20.60 -17.44
C THR A 55 -11.82 -19.28 -16.74
N GLY A 56 -10.91 -18.75 -15.89
CA GLY A 56 -11.11 -17.47 -15.21
C GLY A 56 -11.13 -16.28 -16.18
N ALA A 57 -12.09 -15.39 -16.07
CA ALA A 57 -12.30 -14.27 -16.97
C ALA A 57 -12.05 -12.91 -16.30
N GLY A 58 -11.81 -11.86 -17.09
CA GLY A 58 -11.70 -10.50 -16.60
C GLY A 58 -10.43 -10.20 -15.78
N ASN A 59 -9.40 -11.05 -15.87
CA ASN A 59 -8.16 -10.86 -15.12
C ASN A 59 -7.15 -10.00 -15.86
N THR A 60 -6.43 -9.17 -15.14
CA THR A 60 -5.33 -8.36 -15.68
C THR A 60 -4.05 -8.61 -14.89
N ALA A 61 -3.00 -9.08 -15.55
CA ALA A 61 -1.66 -9.18 -14.99
C ALA A 61 -0.64 -8.47 -15.87
N VAL A 62 0.05 -7.49 -15.32
CA VAL A 62 1.16 -6.77 -15.95
C VAL A 62 2.41 -6.96 -15.12
N GLY A 63 3.34 -7.75 -15.64
CA GLY A 63 4.58 -8.13 -14.95
C GLY A 63 4.81 -9.62 -15.02
N ALA A 64 6.10 -10.05 -15.02
CA ALA A 64 6.43 -11.46 -15.10
C ALA A 64 5.93 -12.23 -13.87
N ASN A 65 5.38 -13.44 -14.12
CA ASN A 65 4.78 -14.31 -13.13
C ASN A 65 3.66 -13.63 -12.30
N GLY A 66 2.95 -12.66 -12.88
CA GLY A 66 1.79 -12.04 -12.26
C GLY A 66 0.58 -12.96 -12.34
N LEU A 67 -0.07 -13.27 -11.20
CA LEU A 67 -1.22 -14.17 -11.08
C LEU A 67 -0.99 -15.55 -11.73
N ASP A 68 0.24 -16.06 -11.61
CA ASP A 68 0.62 -17.34 -12.26
C ASP A 68 -0.10 -18.56 -11.67
N SER A 69 -0.45 -18.54 -10.38
CA SER A 69 -1.23 -19.60 -9.71
C SER A 69 -2.74 -19.54 -9.93
N LEU A 70 -3.25 -18.49 -10.60
CA LEU A 70 -4.68 -18.32 -10.86
C LEU A 70 -5.15 -19.29 -11.95
N THR A 71 -6.22 -20.06 -11.69
CA THR A 71 -6.77 -21.05 -12.63
C THR A 71 -8.18 -20.73 -13.12
N THR A 72 -9.13 -20.61 -12.22
CA THR A 72 -10.57 -20.43 -12.51
C THR A 72 -11.12 -19.09 -11.98
N GLY A 73 -10.35 -18.40 -11.15
CA GLY A 73 -10.73 -17.13 -10.54
C GLY A 73 -10.87 -15.99 -11.54
N SER A 74 -11.67 -14.99 -11.21
CA SER A 74 -12.05 -13.90 -12.12
C SER A 74 -11.89 -12.53 -11.48
N ASP A 75 -11.83 -11.49 -12.32
CA ASP A 75 -11.82 -10.08 -11.92
C ASP A 75 -10.64 -9.68 -11.02
N ASN A 76 -9.49 -10.36 -11.18
CA ASN A 76 -8.28 -10.02 -10.44
C ASN A 76 -7.38 -9.05 -11.23
N VAL A 77 -6.70 -8.17 -10.54
CA VAL A 77 -5.73 -7.22 -11.12
C VAL A 77 -4.39 -7.35 -10.42
N SER A 78 -3.33 -7.52 -11.18
CA SER A 78 -1.94 -7.48 -10.71
C SER A 78 -1.10 -6.55 -11.57
N CYS A 79 -0.43 -5.60 -10.95
CA CYS A 79 0.62 -4.80 -11.57
C CYS A 79 1.92 -4.97 -10.79
N GLY A 80 2.91 -5.59 -11.43
CA GLY A 80 4.24 -5.81 -10.88
C GLY A 80 4.71 -7.25 -10.92
N TYR A 81 5.95 -7.46 -10.51
CA TYR A 81 6.65 -8.73 -10.60
C TYR A 81 6.27 -9.68 -9.46
N LEU A 82 5.96 -10.95 -9.77
CA LEU A 82 5.67 -12.02 -8.79
C LEU A 82 4.52 -11.69 -7.80
N ASN A 83 3.56 -10.88 -8.19
CA ASN A 83 2.33 -10.75 -7.40
C ASN A 83 1.40 -11.91 -7.73
N ASP A 84 1.03 -12.69 -6.73
CA ASP A 84 0.25 -13.90 -7.00
C ASP A 84 -0.89 -14.07 -5.98
N VAL A 85 -1.77 -15.01 -6.27
CA VAL A 85 -2.88 -15.41 -5.41
C VAL A 85 -2.53 -16.68 -4.63
N ASP A 86 -3.16 -16.88 -3.47
CA ASP A 86 -3.00 -18.10 -2.67
C ASP A 86 -3.95 -19.25 -3.09
N SER A 87 -4.87 -18.97 -4.01
CA SER A 87 -5.86 -19.92 -4.48
C SER A 87 -6.17 -19.70 -5.97
N GLY A 88 -6.25 -20.79 -6.72
CA GLY A 88 -6.57 -20.74 -8.16
C GLY A 88 -7.98 -20.24 -8.50
N ASP A 89 -8.90 -20.17 -7.55
CA ASP A 89 -10.26 -19.65 -7.66
C ASP A 89 -10.45 -18.23 -7.09
N ALA A 90 -9.35 -17.56 -6.79
CA ALA A 90 -9.35 -16.19 -6.25
C ALA A 90 -10.19 -15.22 -7.10
N ALA A 91 -10.93 -14.32 -6.46
CA ALA A 91 -11.79 -13.37 -7.16
C ALA A 91 -11.69 -11.94 -6.59
N SER A 92 -11.74 -10.96 -7.50
CA SER A 92 -11.76 -9.52 -7.16
C SER A 92 -10.60 -9.09 -6.24
N ARG A 93 -9.40 -9.55 -6.50
CA ARG A 93 -8.18 -9.20 -5.76
C ARG A 93 -7.32 -8.25 -6.58
N LEU A 94 -6.80 -7.20 -5.96
CA LEU A 94 -5.99 -6.19 -6.61
C LEU A 94 -4.62 -6.11 -5.94
N GLY A 95 -3.55 -6.27 -6.70
CA GLY A 95 -2.17 -6.22 -6.23
C GLY A 95 -1.33 -5.22 -7.02
N PHE A 96 -0.71 -4.27 -6.34
CA PHE A 96 0.20 -3.29 -6.94
C PHE A 96 1.54 -3.32 -6.23
N GLY A 97 2.60 -3.79 -6.89
CA GLY A 97 3.93 -3.85 -6.31
C GLY A 97 4.72 -5.08 -6.73
N LYS A 98 5.47 -5.68 -5.79
CA LYS A 98 6.35 -6.82 -6.08
C LYS A 98 6.23 -7.90 -5.02
N GLY A 99 6.06 -9.16 -5.45
CA GLY A 99 6.08 -10.33 -4.57
C GLY A 99 4.94 -10.35 -3.54
N LEU A 100 3.80 -9.76 -3.88
CA LEU A 100 2.62 -9.73 -3.00
C LEU A 100 1.86 -11.06 -3.11
N SER A 101 1.51 -11.64 -1.96
CA SER A 101 0.53 -12.73 -1.89
C SER A 101 -0.86 -12.14 -1.63
N LEU A 102 -1.77 -12.27 -2.58
CA LEU A 102 -3.15 -11.78 -2.49
C LEU A 102 -4.02 -12.90 -1.91
N THR A 103 -4.50 -12.73 -0.69
CA THR A 103 -5.09 -13.81 0.12
C THR A 103 -6.57 -13.68 0.39
N THR A 104 -7.17 -12.53 0.09
CA THR A 104 -8.57 -12.26 0.45
C THR A 104 -9.31 -11.65 -0.74
N ASN A 105 -10.50 -12.16 -1.05
CA ASN A 105 -11.34 -11.58 -2.10
C ASN A 105 -11.81 -10.16 -1.72
N ASN A 106 -12.05 -9.33 -2.72
CA ASN A 106 -12.38 -7.91 -2.58
C ASN A 106 -11.29 -7.09 -1.83
N GLN A 107 -10.05 -7.54 -1.89
CA GLN A 107 -8.91 -6.87 -1.27
C GLN A 107 -8.11 -6.08 -2.30
N VAL A 108 -7.68 -4.88 -1.93
CA VAL A 108 -6.54 -4.22 -2.57
C VAL A 108 -5.30 -4.34 -1.67
N LYS A 109 -4.15 -4.63 -2.25
CA LYS A 109 -2.86 -4.69 -1.57
C LYS A 109 -1.82 -3.92 -2.37
N ILE A 110 -1.09 -3.00 -1.70
CA ILE A 110 -0.06 -2.18 -2.33
C ILE A 110 1.22 -2.30 -1.49
N GLY A 111 2.33 -2.70 -2.10
CA GLY A 111 3.59 -2.86 -1.36
C GLY A 111 4.61 -3.78 -2.01
N VAL A 112 5.55 -4.27 -1.19
CA VAL A 112 6.64 -5.17 -1.61
C VAL A 112 6.77 -6.30 -0.59
N GLY A 113 6.60 -7.55 -1.05
CA GLY A 113 6.74 -8.75 -0.22
C GLY A 113 5.81 -8.72 1.00
N SER A 114 6.39 -8.77 2.19
CA SER A 114 5.67 -8.70 3.47
C SER A 114 5.39 -7.28 3.97
N THR A 115 5.88 -6.26 3.27
CA THR A 115 5.66 -4.85 3.64
C THR A 115 4.62 -4.24 2.71
N PHE A 116 3.40 -4.04 3.19
CA PHE A 116 2.29 -3.56 2.38
C PHE A 116 1.24 -2.82 3.21
N ILE A 117 0.43 -2.02 2.51
CA ILE A 117 -0.86 -1.56 2.99
C ILE A 117 -1.97 -2.34 2.29
N THR A 118 -3.07 -2.57 2.97
CA THR A 118 -4.20 -3.31 2.42
C THR A 118 -5.53 -2.77 2.94
N ASN A 119 -6.56 -2.92 2.11
CA ASN A 119 -7.94 -2.68 2.46
C ASN A 119 -8.82 -3.79 1.88
N THR A 120 -9.82 -4.22 2.63
CA THR A 120 -10.84 -5.18 2.17
C THR A 120 -12.18 -4.46 2.10
N PHE A 121 -12.70 -4.26 0.90
CA PHE A 121 -13.86 -3.40 0.63
C PHE A 121 -15.21 -4.01 1.05
N THR A 122 -15.23 -5.07 1.85
CA THR A 122 -16.47 -5.72 2.31
C THR A 122 -16.97 -5.21 3.65
N SER A 123 -16.12 -4.62 4.50
CA SER A 123 -16.48 -4.33 5.89
C SER A 123 -16.07 -2.97 6.41
N ASN A 124 -14.98 -2.38 5.92
CA ASN A 124 -14.56 -1.05 6.31
C ASN A 124 -13.72 -0.38 5.22
N ALA A 125 -13.56 0.93 5.30
CA ALA A 125 -12.77 1.72 4.38
C ALA A 125 -11.38 2.12 4.94
N THR A 126 -10.94 1.52 6.05
CA THR A 126 -9.64 1.84 6.67
C THR A 126 -8.52 0.99 6.08
N TRP A 127 -7.38 1.62 5.81
CA TRP A 127 -6.17 0.92 5.39
C TRP A 127 -5.51 0.26 6.59
N THR A 128 -5.12 -0.99 6.43
CA THR A 128 -4.36 -1.76 7.41
C THR A 128 -2.97 -2.10 6.86
N HIS A 129 -1.99 -2.22 7.74
CA HIS A 129 -0.64 -2.68 7.40
C HIS A 129 -0.27 -3.89 8.25
N SER A 130 0.70 -4.66 7.76
CA SER A 130 1.23 -5.81 8.50
C SER A 130 1.90 -5.34 9.80
N SER A 131 1.52 -5.94 10.93
CA SER A 131 2.07 -5.65 12.27
C SER A 131 2.29 -6.92 13.11
N ASP A 132 2.51 -8.05 12.44
CA ASP A 132 2.77 -9.33 13.09
C ASP A 132 4.12 -9.28 13.85
N GLU A 133 4.13 -9.77 15.10
CA GLU A 133 5.31 -9.82 15.95
C GLU A 133 6.48 -10.55 15.28
N ARG A 134 6.21 -11.62 14.53
CA ARG A 134 7.23 -12.43 13.83
C ARG A 134 8.00 -11.66 12.75
N LEU A 135 7.52 -10.49 12.37
CA LEU A 135 8.15 -9.58 11.39
C LEU A 135 8.99 -8.49 12.06
N LYS A 136 9.08 -8.50 13.40
CA LYS A 136 9.71 -7.44 14.19
C LYS A 136 10.83 -8.02 15.04
N GLU A 137 11.84 -7.22 15.26
CA GLU A 137 12.94 -7.49 16.18
C GLU A 137 13.21 -6.28 17.06
N ASN A 138 13.95 -6.45 18.14
CA ASN A 138 14.29 -5.38 19.09
C ASN A 138 13.05 -4.63 19.61
N ILE A 139 12.01 -5.38 20.02
CA ILE A 139 10.75 -4.82 20.52
C ILE A 139 11.00 -4.27 21.90
N GLU A 140 10.87 -2.94 22.05
CA GLU A 140 11.03 -2.21 23.30
C GLU A 140 9.81 -1.34 23.56
N ILE A 141 9.62 -0.94 24.84
CA ILE A 141 8.58 0.02 25.21
C ILE A 141 8.95 1.39 24.63
N ASP A 142 8.02 2.02 23.93
CA ASP A 142 8.24 3.36 23.36
C ASP A 142 8.52 4.38 24.46
N SER A 143 9.54 5.19 24.26
CA SER A 143 9.93 6.27 25.17
C SER A 143 9.19 7.59 24.92
N LEU A 144 8.52 7.71 23.76
CA LEU A 144 7.75 8.90 23.41
C LEU A 144 6.38 8.88 24.12
N GLY A 145 6.27 9.52 25.28
CA GLY A 145 5.07 9.59 26.08
C GLY A 145 4.64 11.04 26.39
N LEU A 146 4.18 11.27 27.60
CA LEU A 146 3.62 12.55 28.03
C LEU A 146 4.60 13.73 27.91
N SER A 147 5.88 13.51 28.18
CA SER A 147 6.92 14.53 28.06
C SER A 147 7.07 15.01 26.61
N PHE A 148 7.04 14.11 25.64
CA PHE A 148 7.10 14.46 24.22
C PHE A 148 5.80 15.14 23.75
N VAL A 149 4.64 14.59 24.13
CA VAL A 149 3.33 15.13 23.71
C VAL A 149 3.13 16.56 24.21
N ASN A 150 3.61 16.88 25.41
CA ASN A 150 3.54 18.22 26.00
C ASN A 150 4.41 19.27 25.27
N GLU A 151 5.41 18.85 24.47
CA GLU A 151 6.22 19.75 23.66
C GLU A 151 5.60 20.03 22.28
N LEU A 152 4.61 19.23 21.87
CA LEU A 152 3.94 19.41 20.59
C LEU A 152 2.97 20.58 20.62
N ARG A 153 2.95 21.36 19.54
CA ARG A 153 2.05 22.50 19.39
C ARG A 153 1.13 22.32 18.18
N PRO A 154 -0.11 21.88 18.37
CA PRO A 154 -1.11 21.89 17.29
C PRO A 154 -1.39 23.32 16.83
N VAL A 155 -1.43 23.53 15.53
CA VAL A 155 -1.63 24.82 14.90
C VAL A 155 -2.69 24.77 13.82
N THR A 156 -3.22 25.93 13.47
CA THR A 156 -3.98 26.11 12.23
C THR A 156 -3.20 26.98 11.27
N TYR A 157 -3.27 26.68 9.98
CA TYR A 157 -2.53 27.42 8.94
C TYR A 157 -3.28 27.42 7.61
N ASN A 158 -2.88 28.31 6.71
CA ASN A 158 -3.25 28.25 5.31
C ASN A 158 -1.98 27.95 4.49
N TRP A 159 -2.13 27.24 3.39
CA TRP A 159 -1.03 27.08 2.46
C TRP A 159 -0.64 28.45 1.86
N LYS A 160 0.65 28.67 1.67
CA LYS A 160 1.15 29.82 0.91
C LYS A 160 0.76 29.68 -0.57
N LYS A 161 0.54 30.80 -1.25
CA LYS A 161 0.51 30.83 -2.72
C LYS A 161 1.84 30.33 -3.25
N GLN A 162 1.81 29.64 -4.38
CA GLN A 162 3.01 29.02 -4.94
C GLN A 162 4.14 30.02 -5.17
N ILE A 163 3.81 31.25 -5.58
CA ILE A 163 4.78 32.32 -5.79
C ILE A 163 5.54 32.73 -4.51
N ASP A 164 4.92 32.55 -3.34
CA ASP A 164 5.47 32.90 -2.02
C ASP A 164 6.23 31.72 -1.37
N VAL A 165 6.29 30.56 -2.05
CA VAL A 165 7.05 29.40 -1.60
C VAL A 165 8.49 29.51 -2.11
N PRO A 166 9.53 29.27 -1.26
CA PRO A 166 10.92 29.23 -1.68
C PRO A 166 11.11 28.33 -2.91
N GLU A 167 11.94 28.76 -3.86
CA GLU A 167 12.10 28.13 -5.16
C GLU A 167 12.59 26.68 -5.04
N GLU A 168 13.49 26.41 -4.11
CA GLU A 168 14.10 25.11 -3.83
C GLU A 168 13.11 24.03 -3.39
N ILE A 169 11.97 24.43 -2.80
CA ILE A 169 10.92 23.53 -2.32
C ILE A 169 9.56 23.75 -3.02
N ARG A 170 9.56 24.59 -4.06
CA ARG A 170 8.33 24.96 -4.80
C ARG A 170 7.86 23.79 -5.67
N GLY A 171 6.73 23.19 -5.32
CA GLY A 171 6.08 22.16 -6.12
C GLY A 171 5.41 22.68 -7.40
N ASN A 172 4.90 21.79 -8.23
CA ASN A 172 4.28 22.12 -9.52
C ASN A 172 2.77 22.38 -9.47
N LYS A 173 2.15 22.30 -8.29
CA LYS A 173 0.70 22.48 -8.12
C LYS A 173 0.41 23.54 -7.07
N GLU A 174 -0.48 24.47 -7.39
CA GLU A 174 -1.06 25.34 -6.38
C GLU A 174 -1.87 24.52 -5.38
N LYS A 175 -1.75 24.89 -4.10
CA LYS A 175 -2.57 24.38 -3.02
C LYS A 175 -3.71 25.35 -2.76
N ASP A 176 -4.83 24.83 -2.25
CA ASP A 176 -5.93 25.67 -1.82
C ASP A 176 -5.49 26.54 -0.63
N THR A 177 -5.42 27.84 -0.86
CA THR A 177 -4.95 28.81 0.13
C THR A 177 -6.07 29.36 1.03
N ASP A 178 -7.33 29.10 0.67
CA ASP A 178 -8.49 29.66 1.35
C ASP A 178 -9.00 28.74 2.47
N ILE A 179 -8.68 27.45 2.38
CA ILE A 179 -9.06 26.47 3.41
C ILE A 179 -8.03 26.47 4.54
N LYS A 180 -8.51 26.75 5.75
CA LYS A 180 -7.71 26.61 6.97
C LYS A 180 -7.45 25.15 7.28
N GLN A 181 -6.20 24.82 7.40
CA GLN A 181 -5.71 23.48 7.76
C GLN A 181 -5.45 23.39 9.26
N HIS A 182 -5.43 22.16 9.78
CA HIS A 182 -5.02 21.83 11.15
C HIS A 182 -3.85 20.85 11.08
N GLY A 183 -2.86 21.04 11.93
CA GLY A 183 -1.68 20.17 11.93
C GLY A 183 -0.60 20.66 12.87
N MET A 184 0.63 20.31 12.60
CA MET A 184 1.82 20.71 13.33
C MET A 184 2.90 21.17 12.35
N LEU A 185 3.90 21.91 12.84
CA LEU A 185 5.07 22.26 12.05
C LEU A 185 6.15 21.18 12.23
N ALA A 186 6.64 20.62 11.13
CA ALA A 186 7.64 19.55 11.17
C ALA A 186 8.92 19.96 11.91
N GLN A 187 9.33 21.23 11.81
CA GLN A 187 10.47 21.77 12.52
C GLN A 187 10.28 21.79 14.04
N GLU A 188 9.07 22.07 14.52
CA GLU A 188 8.75 22.06 15.95
C GLU A 188 8.67 20.61 16.48
N VAL A 189 8.15 19.69 15.68
CA VAL A 189 8.18 18.25 16.00
C VAL A 189 9.62 17.77 16.13
N LYS A 190 10.52 18.18 15.20
CA LYS A 190 11.95 17.84 15.31
C LYS A 190 12.59 18.38 16.58
N ALA A 191 12.31 19.65 16.90
CA ALA A 191 12.83 20.26 18.13
C ALA A 191 12.33 19.55 19.39
N ALA A 192 11.06 19.10 19.41
CA ALA A 192 10.49 18.31 20.50
C ALA A 192 11.19 16.95 20.63
N LEU A 193 11.45 16.25 19.53
CA LEU A 193 12.22 15.00 19.52
C LEU A 193 13.64 15.19 20.05
N ASP A 194 14.33 16.22 19.60
CA ASP A 194 15.70 16.54 20.08
C ASP A 194 15.73 16.81 21.59
N LYS A 195 14.72 17.51 22.10
CA LYS A 195 14.60 17.82 23.53
C LYS A 195 14.43 16.57 24.40
N VAL A 196 13.70 15.56 23.90
CA VAL A 196 13.53 14.27 24.62
C VAL A 196 14.62 13.25 24.26
N GLY A 197 15.60 13.62 23.39
CA GLY A 197 16.75 12.78 23.02
C GLY A 197 16.42 11.62 22.07
N VAL A 198 15.34 11.71 21.31
CA VAL A 198 14.92 10.67 20.35
C VAL A 198 15.18 11.14 18.91
N ASN A 199 15.85 10.32 18.13
CA ASN A 199 16.23 10.64 16.74
C ASN A 199 15.68 9.64 15.70
N THR A 200 14.87 8.66 16.10
CA THR A 200 14.40 7.55 15.27
C THR A 200 12.88 7.45 15.18
N PHE A 201 12.17 8.56 15.26
CA PHE A 201 10.71 8.57 15.16
C PHE A 201 10.23 8.57 13.72
N ALA A 202 9.52 7.51 13.31
CA ALA A 202 8.98 7.36 11.95
C ALA A 202 7.86 8.38 11.59
N GLY A 203 7.36 9.15 12.56
CA GLY A 203 6.42 10.22 12.35
C GLY A 203 7.03 11.53 11.84
N TRP A 204 8.37 11.61 11.71
CA TRP A 204 9.09 12.75 11.15
C TRP A 204 10.13 12.28 10.14
N ALA A 205 10.29 13.03 9.07
CA ALA A 205 11.28 12.78 8.04
C ALA A 205 11.77 14.08 7.40
N GLU A 206 12.96 14.04 6.80
CA GLU A 206 13.53 15.13 6.02
C GLU A 206 13.98 14.59 4.65
N GLU A 207 13.55 15.26 3.59
CA GLU A 207 13.97 14.98 2.22
C GLU A 207 15.36 15.56 1.92
N LYS A 208 15.95 15.16 0.80
CA LYS A 208 17.29 15.61 0.38
C LYS A 208 17.39 17.12 0.13
N ASP A 209 16.28 17.78 -0.19
CA ASP A 209 16.18 19.20 -0.40
C ASP A 209 15.94 20.01 0.91
N GLY A 210 15.93 19.32 2.06
CA GLY A 210 15.66 19.92 3.37
C GLY A 210 14.18 20.09 3.70
N THR A 211 13.27 19.64 2.84
CA THR A 211 11.83 19.65 3.14
C THR A 211 11.54 18.67 4.28
N GLN A 212 10.97 19.17 5.37
CA GLN A 212 10.60 18.34 6.51
C GLN A 212 9.12 17.95 6.44
N MET A 213 8.84 16.72 6.81
CA MET A 213 7.52 16.11 6.74
C MET A 213 7.14 15.46 8.05
N ILE A 214 5.83 15.34 8.31
CA ILE A 214 5.27 14.56 9.40
C ILE A 214 4.25 13.55 8.89
N SER A 215 4.22 12.37 9.53
CA SER A 215 3.16 11.39 9.38
C SER A 215 2.25 11.47 10.60
N GLU A 216 1.12 12.16 10.46
CA GLU A 216 0.20 12.44 11.57
C GLU A 216 -0.31 11.17 12.25
N ALA A 217 -0.54 10.10 11.49
CA ALA A 217 -0.99 8.82 12.02
C ALA A 217 -0.01 8.20 13.05
N MET A 218 1.28 8.49 12.94
CA MET A 218 2.29 7.95 13.86
C MET A 218 2.24 8.54 15.27
N PHE A 219 1.59 9.69 15.45
CA PHE A 219 1.43 10.32 16.77
C PHE A 219 0.43 9.60 17.68
N VAL A 220 -0.36 8.67 17.12
CA VAL A 220 -1.28 7.84 17.92
C VAL A 220 -0.52 7.04 18.98
N PHE A 221 0.67 6.52 18.69
CA PHE A 221 1.43 5.71 19.65
C PHE A 221 1.97 6.53 20.81
N PRO A 222 2.63 7.68 20.61
CA PRO A 222 2.95 8.62 21.70
C PRO A 222 1.75 9.08 22.51
N LEU A 223 0.60 9.31 21.87
CA LEU A 223 -0.63 9.66 22.59
C LEU A 223 -1.14 8.54 23.48
N ILE A 224 -1.13 7.29 23.02
CA ILE A 224 -1.49 6.13 23.84
C ILE A 224 -0.58 6.05 25.07
N LYS A 225 0.74 6.18 24.87
CA LYS A 225 1.71 6.17 25.96
C LYS A 225 1.49 7.31 26.94
N ALA A 226 1.26 8.53 26.45
CA ALA A 226 0.98 9.70 27.29
C ALA A 226 -0.28 9.52 28.16
N VAL A 227 -1.35 8.92 27.58
CA VAL A 227 -2.59 8.61 28.33
C VAL A 227 -2.33 7.56 29.42
N GLN A 228 -1.52 6.53 29.14
CA GLN A 228 -1.13 5.52 30.12
C GLN A 228 -0.36 6.14 31.30
N GLU A 229 0.61 7.01 31.01
CA GLU A 229 1.39 7.74 32.02
C GLU A 229 0.52 8.67 32.85
N LEU A 230 -0.40 9.42 32.24
CA LEU A 230 -1.39 10.26 32.95
C LEU A 230 -2.29 9.42 33.85
N SER A 231 -2.78 8.26 33.37
CA SER A 231 -3.62 7.38 34.19
C SER A 231 -2.88 6.91 35.44
N THR A 232 -1.61 6.54 35.31
CA THR A 232 -0.78 6.15 36.48
C THR A 232 -0.62 7.30 37.48
N GLN A 233 -0.29 8.51 37.01
CA GLN A 233 -0.14 9.68 37.84
C GLN A 233 -1.45 10.03 38.61
N VAL A 234 -2.60 9.90 37.94
CA VAL A 234 -3.91 10.12 38.57
C VAL A 234 -4.20 9.09 39.66
N ASP A 235 -3.84 7.83 39.43
CA ASP A 235 -4.07 6.77 40.44
C ASP A 235 -3.10 6.89 41.61
N GLU A 236 -1.87 7.33 41.40
CA GLU A 236 -0.93 7.67 42.47
C GLU A 236 -1.47 8.81 43.34
N LEU A 237 -1.93 9.91 42.75
CA LEU A 237 -2.51 11.04 43.43
C LEU A 237 -3.76 10.68 44.26
N LYS A 238 -4.59 9.73 43.78
CA LYS A 238 -5.76 9.24 44.51
C LYS A 238 -5.40 8.40 45.73
N GLN A 239 -4.22 7.78 45.73
CA GLN A 239 -3.74 6.99 46.87
C GLN A 239 -3.12 7.86 47.99
N GLU A 240 -2.71 9.08 47.63
CA GLU A 240 -2.15 10.06 48.57
C GLU A 240 -3.23 10.92 49.29
N LEU A 241 -4.48 10.85 48.81
CA LEU A 241 -5.65 11.56 49.37
C LEU A 241 -6.48 10.66 50.28
#